data_fe6d079c17dd6ae5b8bb5a8901fbe1c1
#
_entry.id   fe6d079c17dd6ae5b8bb5a8901fbe1c1
#
_cell.length_a   1.000
_cell.length_b   1.000
_cell.length_c   1.000
_cell.angle_alpha   90.00
_cell.angle_beta   90.00
_cell.angle_gamma   90.00
#
_symmetry.space_group_name_H-M   'P 1'
#
loop_
_entity.id
_entity.type
_entity.pdbx_description
1 polymer ?
#
loop_
_entity_poly.entity_id
_entity_poly.type
_entity_poly.pdbx_seq_one_letter_code
_entity_poly.pdbx_strand_id
1 'polypeptide(L)'
;MVDHSKIATDATPASEDHLRRNLTNRHIQLIAIGGAIGTGLFMGSGKTISLAGPSIIFVYMIIGFMLFFVMRAMGELLLSNLEYKSFSDFAADLLGPWAGFFTGWTYWFCWVVTGIADVVAITTYAQFWFPELSQWIASLLCVLLLLGLNLATVKMFGEMEFWFAMIKIIAIVGLIVAGLVMIAMQFQSPTGTVASFTHLWNDGGMFPKGISGFFAGFQIAVFAFVGIELVGATAAETKDPEKSLPRAINSIPIRIIMFYVFSLIVIMSVTPWNSVVPDKSPFVELFVLVGLPAAASVINFVVLTSAASSANSGVFSTSRMLFGLAQEGDAPKSFANLSKRAVPANGLTFSCICLLGGVVLIYLIPNVMTVFTLVTTVSAILFMFVWTIILCSYLVYRKQRPALHQKSIYKMPAGKLVCWVCMAFFMFVLVLLSLREDTRQALIVTPLWFIVLGLSYVFLRKKKTA
;
A
#
# COMPACT_ATOMS: atom_id res chain seq x y z
N MET A 1 43.33 -2.30 53.11
CA MET A 1 43.22 -1.45 51.92
C MET A 1 43.20 -2.37 50.69
N VAL A 2 42.04 -2.73 50.23
CA VAL A 2 41.87 -3.54 49.04
C VAL A 2 41.40 -2.59 47.96
N ASP A 3 42.20 -2.54 46.87
CA ASP A 3 42.05 -1.64 45.72
C ASP A 3 40.84 -2.09 44.85
N HIS A 4 39.79 -1.26 44.80
CA HIS A 4 38.57 -1.46 44.02
C HIS A 4 38.57 -0.66 42.71
N SER A 5 39.64 -0.73 41.95
CA SER A 5 39.70 -0.03 40.65
C SER A 5 40.05 -0.98 39.51
N LYS A 6 39.15 -1.87 39.08
CA LYS A 6 39.13 -2.49 37.76
C LYS A 6 37.88 -3.38 37.61
N ILE A 7 36.71 -2.76 37.52
CA ILE A 7 35.58 -3.37 36.79
C ILE A 7 35.54 -2.63 35.46
N ALA A 8 36.34 -3.12 34.52
CA ALA A 8 36.11 -2.83 33.11
C ALA A 8 34.78 -3.45 32.72
N THR A 9 33.80 -2.63 32.48
CA THR A 9 32.57 -3.01 31.83
C THR A 9 32.93 -3.45 30.42
N ASP A 10 33.08 -4.77 30.22
CA ASP A 10 33.01 -5.40 28.91
C ASP A 10 31.63 -5.12 28.35
N ALA A 11 31.51 -3.99 27.62
CA ALA A 11 30.40 -3.77 26.69
C ALA A 11 30.61 -4.78 25.57
N THR A 12 29.96 -5.93 25.68
CA THR A 12 29.79 -6.86 24.53
C THR A 12 29.31 -6.04 23.36
N PRO A 13 29.98 -6.06 22.21
CA PRO A 13 29.48 -5.37 21.03
C PRO A 13 28.11 -5.97 20.73
N ALA A 14 27.07 -5.11 20.71
CA ALA A 14 25.73 -5.48 20.34
C ALA A 14 25.82 -6.21 19.00
N SER A 15 25.35 -7.46 18.98
CA SER A 15 25.38 -8.33 17.80
C SER A 15 24.84 -7.55 16.59
N GLU A 16 25.61 -7.51 15.51
CA GLU A 16 25.30 -6.79 14.24
C GLU A 16 24.05 -7.31 13.51
N ASP A 17 23.34 -8.28 14.10
CA ASP A 17 22.26 -9.05 13.46
C ASP A 17 20.84 -8.51 13.68
N HIS A 18 20.67 -7.30 14.22
CA HIS A 18 19.33 -6.75 14.49
C HIS A 18 19.07 -5.44 13.74
N LEU A 19 17.82 -5.31 13.23
CA LEU A 19 17.31 -4.05 12.70
C LEU A 19 17.29 -2.97 13.79
N ARG A 20 17.68 -1.74 13.47
CA ARG A 20 17.77 -0.65 14.45
C ARG A 20 16.43 0.05 14.62
N ARG A 21 15.93 0.22 15.85
CA ARG A 21 14.72 1.00 16.17
C ARG A 21 14.96 2.51 16.03
N ASN A 22 14.98 3.01 14.81
CA ASN A 22 15.29 4.41 14.47
C ASN A 22 14.07 5.23 14.04
N LEU A 23 12.92 4.61 13.73
CA LEU A 23 11.72 5.30 13.29
C LEU A 23 11.00 5.94 14.49
N THR A 24 10.85 7.26 14.44
CA THR A 24 10.13 8.03 15.45
C THR A 24 8.62 8.01 15.19
N ASN A 25 7.82 8.42 16.20
CA ASN A 25 6.37 8.51 16.04
C ASN A 25 5.94 9.36 14.83
N ARG A 26 6.63 10.47 14.52
CA ARG A 26 6.33 11.29 13.33
C ARG A 26 6.55 10.51 12.04
N HIS A 27 7.64 9.71 11.95
CA HIS A 27 7.89 8.87 10.77
C HIS A 27 6.79 7.84 10.59
N ILE A 28 6.41 7.13 11.65
CA ILE A 28 5.34 6.11 11.60
C ILE A 28 3.99 6.71 11.19
N GLN A 29 3.62 7.88 11.74
CA GLN A 29 2.38 8.55 11.37
C GLN A 29 2.35 8.93 9.89
N LEU A 30 3.45 9.42 9.35
CA LEU A 30 3.52 9.84 7.96
C LEU A 30 3.77 8.69 6.97
N ILE A 31 4.51 7.63 7.36
CA ILE A 31 4.57 6.38 6.60
C ILE A 31 3.17 5.79 6.48
N ALA A 32 2.39 5.80 7.56
CA ALA A 32 1.02 5.31 7.54
C ALA A 32 0.07 6.14 6.67
N ILE A 33 0.29 7.47 6.55
CA ILE A 33 -0.47 8.34 5.65
C ILE A 33 0.05 8.20 4.21
N GLY A 34 1.35 8.36 4.03
CA GLY A 34 2.00 8.38 2.73
C GLY A 34 1.96 7.04 2.01
N GLY A 35 2.07 5.92 2.76
CA GLY A 35 1.98 4.57 2.20
C GLY A 35 0.59 4.24 1.64
N ALA A 36 -0.47 4.73 2.28
CA ALA A 36 -1.83 4.54 1.79
C ALA A 36 -2.18 5.43 0.59
N ILE A 37 -1.59 6.64 0.48
CA ILE A 37 -1.83 7.57 -0.63
C ILE A 37 -0.83 7.28 -1.75
N GLY A 38 -1.18 6.41 -2.66
CA GLY A 38 -0.35 5.96 -3.78
C GLY A 38 -1.05 6.06 -5.14
N THR A 39 -0.52 5.35 -6.11
CA THR A 39 -1.04 5.27 -7.49
C THR A 39 -2.47 4.77 -7.57
N GLY A 40 -2.91 3.95 -6.60
CA GLY A 40 -4.29 3.47 -6.53
C GLY A 40 -5.30 4.59 -6.37
N LEU A 41 -5.01 5.62 -5.56
CA LEU A 41 -5.86 6.80 -5.45
C LEU A 41 -5.69 7.72 -6.66
N PHE A 42 -4.45 8.07 -7.01
CA PHE A 42 -4.21 9.10 -8.04
C PHE A 42 -4.52 8.64 -9.46
N MET A 43 -4.20 7.41 -9.83
CA MET A 43 -4.43 6.87 -11.17
C MET A 43 -5.66 5.94 -11.20
N GLY A 44 -5.76 5.02 -10.25
CA GLY A 44 -6.84 4.04 -10.20
C GLY A 44 -8.23 4.65 -10.03
N SER A 45 -8.34 5.82 -9.39
CA SER A 45 -9.63 6.51 -9.21
C SER A 45 -10.26 6.95 -10.54
N GLY A 46 -9.48 7.29 -11.57
CA GLY A 46 -10.02 7.62 -12.88
C GLY A 46 -10.87 6.49 -13.46
N LYS A 47 -10.31 5.27 -13.49
CA LYS A 47 -11.06 4.09 -13.95
C LYS A 47 -12.22 3.75 -12.99
N THR A 48 -12.03 3.89 -11.67
CA THR A 48 -13.11 3.61 -10.71
C THR A 48 -14.26 4.60 -10.83
N ILE A 49 -13.99 5.91 -11.03
CA ILE A 49 -15.02 6.93 -11.30
C ILE A 49 -15.76 6.58 -12.58
N SER A 50 -15.06 6.22 -13.65
CA SER A 50 -15.69 5.87 -14.93
C SER A 50 -16.61 4.65 -14.85
N LEU A 51 -16.36 3.73 -13.90
CA LEU A 51 -17.19 2.53 -13.66
C LEU A 51 -18.37 2.80 -12.73
N ALA A 52 -18.15 3.54 -11.64
CA ALA A 52 -19.10 3.70 -10.54
C ALA A 52 -19.80 5.06 -10.52
N GLY A 53 -19.24 6.08 -11.19
CA GLY A 53 -19.69 7.47 -11.02
C GLY A 53 -19.52 7.94 -9.57
N PRO A 54 -20.38 8.85 -9.07
CA PRO A 54 -20.31 9.37 -7.71
C PRO A 54 -20.42 8.29 -6.62
N SER A 55 -20.97 7.12 -6.91
CA SER A 55 -21.06 6.02 -5.93
C SER A 55 -19.70 5.47 -5.50
N ILE A 56 -18.58 5.83 -6.17
CA ILE A 56 -17.21 5.55 -5.72
C ILE A 56 -16.94 6.03 -4.28
N ILE A 57 -17.61 7.10 -3.83
CA ILE A 57 -17.53 7.60 -2.48
C ILE A 57 -17.90 6.51 -1.46
N PHE A 58 -19.01 5.83 -1.68
CA PHE A 58 -19.44 4.72 -0.82
C PHE A 58 -18.53 3.50 -0.95
N VAL A 59 -18.02 3.22 -2.16
CA VAL A 59 -17.04 2.14 -2.38
C VAL A 59 -15.82 2.33 -1.49
N TYR A 60 -15.21 3.51 -1.51
CA TYR A 60 -14.03 3.81 -0.68
C TYR A 60 -14.35 3.81 0.81
N MET A 61 -15.51 4.32 1.22
CA MET A 61 -15.93 4.28 2.63
C MET A 61 -16.07 2.84 3.14
N ILE A 62 -16.69 1.95 2.35
CA ILE A 62 -16.88 0.52 2.71
C ILE A 62 -15.55 -0.19 2.82
N ILE A 63 -14.68 -0.07 1.80
CA ILE A 63 -13.34 -0.70 1.82
C ILE A 63 -12.54 -0.20 3.01
N GLY A 64 -12.49 1.12 3.22
CA GLY A 64 -11.75 1.72 4.31
C GLY A 64 -12.26 1.29 5.68
N PHE A 65 -13.56 1.15 5.85
CA PHE A 65 -14.18 0.64 7.07
C PHE A 65 -13.77 -0.83 7.33
N MET A 66 -13.81 -1.69 6.32
CA MET A 66 -13.39 -3.08 6.46
C MET A 66 -11.91 -3.20 6.82
N LEU A 67 -11.05 -2.44 6.12
CA LEU A 67 -9.61 -2.48 6.35
C LEU A 67 -9.19 -1.86 7.68
N PHE A 68 -9.95 -0.88 8.20
CA PHE A 68 -9.72 -0.37 9.55
C PHE A 68 -9.77 -1.49 10.59
N PHE A 69 -10.72 -2.43 10.48
CA PHE A 69 -10.79 -3.56 11.40
C PHE A 69 -9.67 -4.58 11.19
N VAL A 70 -9.25 -4.81 9.96
CA VAL A 70 -8.05 -5.64 9.71
C VAL A 70 -6.83 -5.04 10.41
N MET A 71 -6.65 -3.72 10.30
CA MET A 71 -5.56 -3.02 10.97
C MET A 71 -5.70 -3.05 12.50
N ARG A 72 -6.91 -3.01 13.04
CA ARG A 72 -7.18 -3.19 14.47
C ARG A 72 -6.76 -4.57 14.96
N ALA A 73 -7.08 -5.62 14.20
CA ALA A 73 -6.66 -6.99 14.50
C ALA A 73 -5.13 -7.11 14.47
N MET A 74 -4.49 -6.59 13.43
CA MET A 74 -3.03 -6.57 13.29
C MET A 74 -2.36 -5.83 14.44
N GLY A 75 -2.87 -4.65 14.81
CA GLY A 75 -2.32 -3.86 15.90
C GLY A 75 -2.42 -4.56 17.25
N GLU A 76 -3.53 -5.22 17.56
CA GLU A 76 -3.68 -6.02 18.78
C GLU A 76 -2.71 -7.20 18.83
N LEU A 77 -2.52 -7.91 17.70
CA LEU A 77 -1.58 -9.02 17.58
C LEU A 77 -0.13 -8.56 17.80
N LEU A 78 0.30 -7.51 17.10
CA LEU A 78 1.67 -6.98 17.25
C LEU A 78 1.96 -6.48 18.67
N LEU A 79 0.97 -5.88 19.33
CA LEU A 79 1.11 -5.40 20.71
C LEU A 79 1.00 -6.52 21.75
N SER A 80 0.52 -7.71 21.38
CA SER A 80 0.47 -8.86 22.28
C SER A 80 1.83 -9.49 22.54
N ASN A 81 2.79 -9.30 21.61
CA ASN A 81 4.18 -9.71 21.76
C ASN A 81 5.07 -8.75 20.94
N LEU A 82 5.84 -7.90 21.64
CA LEU A 82 6.71 -6.90 21.02
C LEU A 82 7.97 -7.47 20.35
N GLU A 83 8.19 -8.79 20.43
CA GLU A 83 9.24 -9.49 19.71
C GLU A 83 8.86 -9.79 18.26
N TYR A 84 7.56 -9.77 17.92
CA TYR A 84 7.12 -9.89 16.53
C TYR A 84 7.68 -8.74 15.70
N LYS A 85 8.43 -9.09 14.66
CA LYS A 85 9.03 -8.13 13.72
C LYS A 85 8.02 -7.68 12.65
N SER A 86 7.09 -8.60 12.31
CA SER A 86 6.07 -8.37 11.30
C SER A 86 4.86 -9.30 11.53
N PHE A 87 3.87 -9.18 10.66
CA PHE A 87 2.71 -10.06 10.69
C PHE A 87 3.01 -11.50 10.22
N SER A 88 4.14 -11.78 9.54
CA SER A 88 4.57 -13.15 9.25
C SER A 88 4.91 -13.93 10.53
N ASP A 89 5.49 -13.26 11.53
CA ASP A 89 5.93 -13.88 12.77
C ASP A 89 4.73 -14.36 13.60
N PHE A 90 3.72 -13.51 13.81
CA PHE A 90 2.53 -13.96 14.52
C PHE A 90 1.69 -14.97 13.70
N ALA A 91 1.75 -14.91 12.36
CA ALA A 91 1.13 -15.93 11.53
C ALA A 91 1.82 -17.29 11.72
N ALA A 92 3.15 -17.32 11.78
CA ALA A 92 3.92 -18.54 12.04
C ALA A 92 3.64 -19.10 13.44
N ASP A 93 3.60 -18.23 14.45
CA ASP A 93 3.38 -18.61 15.86
C ASP A 93 1.95 -19.13 16.12
N LEU A 94 0.94 -18.53 15.52
CA LEU A 94 -0.47 -18.85 15.79
C LEU A 94 -1.06 -19.88 14.84
N LEU A 95 -0.69 -19.87 13.55
CA LEU A 95 -1.23 -20.77 12.52
C LEU A 95 -0.25 -21.86 12.11
N GLY A 96 1.01 -21.73 12.52
CA GLY A 96 2.09 -22.66 12.19
C GLY A 96 3.05 -22.14 11.12
N PRO A 97 4.21 -22.79 10.99
CA PRO A 97 5.31 -22.32 10.15
C PRO A 97 4.97 -22.11 8.66
N TRP A 98 3.98 -22.87 8.16
CA TRP A 98 3.49 -22.69 6.79
C TRP A 98 2.88 -21.30 6.58
N ALA A 99 2.15 -20.80 7.60
CA ALA A 99 1.49 -19.51 7.49
C ALA A 99 2.50 -18.36 7.46
N GLY A 100 3.56 -18.42 8.28
CA GLY A 100 4.66 -17.46 8.23
C GLY A 100 5.33 -17.43 6.86
N PHE A 101 5.69 -18.62 6.34
CA PHE A 101 6.30 -18.76 5.01
C PHE A 101 5.42 -18.17 3.90
N PHE A 102 4.15 -18.60 3.82
CA PHE A 102 3.23 -18.10 2.80
C PHE A 102 2.97 -16.60 2.93
N THR A 103 2.78 -16.10 4.15
CA THR A 103 2.52 -14.68 4.41
C THR A 103 3.71 -13.82 4.03
N GLY A 104 4.91 -14.20 4.46
CA GLY A 104 6.13 -13.44 4.20
C GLY A 104 6.45 -13.36 2.70
N TRP A 105 6.48 -14.48 2.00
CA TRP A 105 6.73 -14.51 0.56
C TRP A 105 5.61 -13.83 -0.24
N THR A 106 4.34 -14.02 0.15
CA THR A 106 3.22 -13.35 -0.54
C THR A 106 3.28 -11.85 -0.33
N TYR A 107 3.60 -11.37 0.87
CA TYR A 107 3.76 -9.94 1.12
C TYR A 107 4.93 -9.33 0.33
N TRP A 108 6.06 -10.03 0.26
CA TRP A 108 7.16 -9.64 -0.61
C TRP A 108 6.69 -9.49 -2.07
N PHE A 109 5.98 -10.50 -2.59
CA PHE A 109 5.50 -10.48 -3.96
C PHE A 109 4.40 -9.43 -4.20
N CYS A 110 3.51 -9.20 -3.23
CA CYS A 110 2.54 -8.09 -3.26
C CYS A 110 3.22 -6.77 -3.60
N TRP A 111 4.30 -6.45 -2.87
CA TRP A 111 5.01 -5.19 -3.04
C TRP A 111 5.87 -5.15 -4.30
N VAL A 112 6.38 -6.27 -4.78
CA VAL A 112 7.01 -6.33 -6.10
C VAL A 112 5.99 -5.97 -7.19
N VAL A 113 4.82 -6.61 -7.17
CA VAL A 113 3.75 -6.34 -8.14
C VAL A 113 3.23 -4.90 -8.02
N THR A 114 3.04 -4.40 -6.79
CA THR A 114 2.67 -2.99 -6.55
C THR A 114 3.73 -2.04 -7.09
N GLY A 115 5.00 -2.32 -6.83
CA GLY A 115 6.12 -1.52 -7.34
C GLY A 115 6.18 -1.51 -8.87
N ILE A 116 5.80 -2.61 -9.54
CA ILE A 116 5.63 -2.63 -11.00
C ILE A 116 4.52 -1.67 -11.42
N ALA A 117 3.37 -1.65 -10.74
CA ALA A 117 2.30 -0.70 -11.03
C ALA A 117 2.74 0.76 -10.82
N ASP A 118 3.51 1.02 -9.76
CA ASP A 118 4.07 2.35 -9.47
C ASP A 118 5.06 2.80 -10.56
N VAL A 119 5.95 1.92 -11.01
CA VAL A 119 6.89 2.20 -12.10
C VAL A 119 6.14 2.48 -13.40
N VAL A 120 5.10 1.70 -13.71
CA VAL A 120 4.21 1.93 -14.88
C VAL A 120 3.56 3.32 -14.79
N ALA A 121 3.03 3.70 -13.64
CA ALA A 121 2.40 5.01 -13.43
C ALA A 121 3.42 6.16 -13.56
N ILE A 122 4.64 6.00 -13.02
CA ILE A 122 5.71 7.00 -13.13
C ILE A 122 6.05 7.29 -14.59
N THR A 123 6.09 6.26 -15.46
CA THR A 123 6.35 6.46 -16.88
C THR A 123 5.25 7.31 -17.54
N THR A 124 3.99 7.03 -17.21
CA THR A 124 2.84 7.80 -17.72
C THR A 124 2.89 9.26 -17.26
N TYR A 125 3.23 9.50 -15.98
CA TYR A 125 3.36 10.85 -15.45
C TYR A 125 4.57 11.61 -16.03
N ALA A 126 5.68 10.94 -16.31
CA ALA A 126 6.84 11.53 -16.96
C ALA A 126 6.53 11.94 -18.42
N GLN A 127 5.74 11.15 -19.15
CA GLN A 127 5.31 11.44 -20.50
C GLN A 127 4.38 12.67 -20.60
N PHE A 128 3.80 13.14 -19.49
CA PHE A 128 3.07 14.42 -19.47
C PHE A 128 3.95 15.62 -19.91
N TRP A 129 5.23 15.61 -19.53
CA TRP A 129 6.17 16.67 -19.94
C TRP A 129 7.05 16.25 -21.12
N PHE A 130 7.31 14.95 -21.26
CA PHE A 130 8.22 14.38 -22.26
C PHE A 130 7.49 13.28 -23.05
N PRO A 131 6.57 13.64 -23.97
CA PRO A 131 5.75 12.64 -24.69
C PRO A 131 6.58 11.61 -25.46
N GLU A 132 7.74 11.99 -25.97
CA GLU A 132 8.66 11.15 -26.75
C GLU A 132 9.59 10.28 -25.86
N LEU A 133 9.51 10.42 -24.53
CA LEU A 133 10.36 9.63 -23.63
C LEU A 133 9.98 8.16 -23.67
N SER A 134 10.93 7.33 -24.04
CA SER A 134 10.74 5.88 -24.03
C SER A 134 10.43 5.38 -22.62
N GLN A 135 9.35 4.61 -22.47
CA GLN A 135 8.86 4.13 -21.19
C GLN A 135 9.91 3.30 -20.42
N TRP A 136 10.71 2.50 -21.12
CA TRP A 136 11.75 1.69 -20.50
C TRP A 136 12.87 2.54 -19.87
N ILE A 137 13.21 3.70 -20.46
CA ILE A 137 14.23 4.62 -19.91
C ILE A 137 13.73 5.20 -18.58
N ALA A 138 12.51 5.73 -18.56
CA ALA A 138 11.91 6.27 -17.34
C ALA A 138 11.82 5.21 -16.23
N SER A 139 11.39 3.98 -16.59
CA SER A 139 11.32 2.84 -15.67
C SER A 139 12.68 2.46 -15.10
N LEU A 140 13.72 2.34 -15.95
CA LEU A 140 15.07 1.99 -15.52
C LEU A 140 15.65 3.06 -14.59
N LEU A 141 15.52 4.33 -14.94
CA LEU A 141 15.99 5.43 -14.10
C LEU A 141 15.29 5.45 -12.75
N CYS A 142 13.99 5.19 -12.72
CA CYS A 142 13.21 5.07 -11.49
C CYS A 142 13.76 3.94 -10.60
N VAL A 143 13.93 2.73 -11.14
CA VAL A 143 14.42 1.58 -10.36
C VAL A 143 15.85 1.81 -9.84
N LEU A 144 16.75 2.41 -10.65
CA LEU A 144 18.09 2.77 -10.20
C LEU A 144 18.08 3.81 -9.08
N LEU A 145 17.20 4.82 -9.17
CA LEU A 145 17.00 5.80 -8.12
C LEU A 145 16.52 5.14 -6.84
N LEU A 146 15.49 4.28 -6.90
CA LEU A 146 14.96 3.55 -5.75
C LEU A 146 16.03 2.68 -5.09
N LEU A 147 16.84 1.98 -5.88
CA LEU A 147 17.96 1.19 -5.37
C LEU A 147 18.96 2.09 -4.61
N GLY A 148 19.38 3.18 -5.22
CA GLY A 148 20.34 4.12 -4.61
C GLY A 148 19.83 4.71 -3.29
N LEU A 149 18.57 5.14 -3.26
CA LEU A 149 17.92 5.73 -2.08
C LEU A 149 17.80 4.71 -0.92
N ASN A 150 17.44 3.47 -1.22
CA ASN A 150 17.25 2.44 -0.19
C ASN A 150 18.57 1.79 0.29
N LEU A 151 19.67 1.92 -0.44
CA LEU A 151 21.01 1.56 0.06
C LEU A 151 21.56 2.54 1.10
N ALA A 152 20.90 3.67 1.30
CA ALA A 152 21.20 4.63 2.36
C ALA A 152 20.80 4.11 3.75
N THR A 153 20.61 4.95 4.74
CA THR A 153 20.24 4.56 6.10
C THR A 153 18.73 4.54 6.31
N VAL A 154 18.26 3.74 7.29
CA VAL A 154 16.84 3.72 7.72
C VAL A 154 16.35 5.11 8.14
N LYS A 155 17.21 5.92 8.78
CA LYS A 155 16.87 7.31 9.14
C LYS A 155 16.61 8.15 7.91
N MET A 156 17.41 8.01 6.86
CA MET A 156 17.24 8.75 5.61
C MET A 156 15.99 8.32 4.88
N PHE A 157 15.66 7.02 4.88
CA PHE A 157 14.37 6.52 4.39
C PHE A 157 13.20 7.21 5.12
N GLY A 158 13.20 7.22 6.45
CA GLY A 158 12.15 7.84 7.25
C GLY A 158 11.97 9.34 6.99
N GLU A 159 13.07 10.09 6.83
CA GLU A 159 13.02 11.52 6.49
C GLU A 159 12.48 11.75 5.06
N MET A 160 12.87 10.91 4.11
CA MET A 160 12.36 11.02 2.73
C MET A 160 10.85 10.72 2.66
N GLU A 161 10.39 9.64 3.29
CA GLU A 161 8.97 9.31 3.37
C GLU A 161 8.17 10.41 4.08
N PHE A 162 8.75 11.06 5.10
CA PHE A 162 8.17 12.23 5.73
C PHE A 162 7.89 13.35 4.72
N TRP A 163 8.89 13.73 3.92
CA TRP A 163 8.73 14.81 2.94
C TRP A 163 7.82 14.43 1.79
N PHE A 164 7.90 13.19 1.28
CA PHE A 164 6.97 12.70 0.27
C PHE A 164 5.52 12.71 0.78
N ALA A 165 5.28 12.26 2.02
CA ALA A 165 3.95 12.30 2.61
C ALA A 165 3.44 13.75 2.78
N MET A 166 4.31 14.68 3.21
CA MET A 166 3.94 16.10 3.33
C MET A 166 3.56 16.72 1.99
N ILE A 167 4.31 16.43 0.92
CA ILE A 167 4.00 16.91 -0.43
C ILE A 167 2.62 16.42 -0.86
N LYS A 168 2.32 15.11 -0.67
CA LYS A 168 1.02 14.51 -1.00
C LYS A 168 -0.13 15.18 -0.23
N ILE A 169 0.04 15.35 1.08
CA ILE A 169 -0.97 15.96 1.96
C ILE A 169 -1.26 17.39 1.53
N ILE A 170 -0.21 18.20 1.36
CA ILE A 170 -0.35 19.61 0.95
C ILE A 170 -1.05 19.70 -0.41
N ALA A 171 -0.70 18.84 -1.35
CA ALA A 171 -1.30 18.87 -2.68
C ALA A 171 -2.78 18.46 -2.66
N ILE A 172 -3.16 17.43 -1.91
CA ILE A 172 -4.58 17.01 -1.81
C ILE A 172 -5.39 18.07 -1.08
N VAL A 173 -4.87 18.63 0.02
CA VAL A 173 -5.54 19.72 0.74
C VAL A 173 -5.67 20.96 -0.14
N GLY A 174 -4.61 21.30 -0.87
CA GLY A 174 -4.62 22.40 -1.84
C GLY A 174 -5.65 22.19 -2.95
N LEU A 175 -5.75 20.97 -3.50
CA LEU A 175 -6.78 20.62 -4.48
C LEU A 175 -8.19 20.76 -3.90
N ILE A 176 -8.43 20.27 -2.69
CA ILE A 176 -9.72 20.38 -2.02
C ILE A 176 -10.08 21.84 -1.83
N VAL A 177 -9.16 22.67 -1.31
CA VAL A 177 -9.40 24.11 -1.10
C VAL A 177 -9.66 24.82 -2.43
N ALA A 178 -8.83 24.58 -3.45
CA ALA A 178 -9.01 25.17 -4.78
C ALA A 178 -10.36 24.79 -5.39
N GLY A 179 -10.75 23.51 -5.32
CA GLY A 179 -12.03 23.06 -5.83
C GLY A 179 -13.23 23.65 -5.07
N LEU A 180 -13.15 23.77 -3.74
CA LEU A 180 -14.19 24.42 -2.94
C LEU A 180 -14.32 25.91 -3.31
N VAL A 181 -13.21 26.60 -3.55
CA VAL A 181 -13.22 28.00 -4.03
C VAL A 181 -13.88 28.07 -5.41
N MET A 182 -13.52 27.16 -6.35
CA MET A 182 -14.15 27.11 -7.68
C MET A 182 -15.66 26.89 -7.58
N ILE A 183 -16.11 26.00 -6.69
CA ILE A 183 -17.54 25.74 -6.48
C ILE A 183 -18.23 26.98 -5.90
N ALA A 184 -17.64 27.63 -4.89
CA ALA A 184 -18.19 28.83 -4.24
C ALA A 184 -18.29 30.02 -5.21
N MET A 185 -17.31 30.14 -6.13
CA MET A 185 -17.30 31.19 -7.16
C MET A 185 -18.09 30.82 -8.41
N GLN A 186 -18.72 29.66 -8.46
CA GLN A 186 -19.40 29.12 -9.66
C GLN A 186 -18.50 29.21 -10.89
N PHE A 187 -17.24 28.81 -10.72
CA PHE A 187 -16.23 28.88 -11.77
C PHE A 187 -16.71 28.13 -13.02
N GLN A 188 -16.66 28.80 -14.15
CA GLN A 188 -17.00 28.21 -15.45
C GLN A 188 -15.72 27.81 -16.17
N SER A 189 -15.63 26.51 -16.54
CA SER A 189 -14.53 25.99 -17.32
C SER A 189 -14.55 26.53 -18.77
N PRO A 190 -13.43 26.47 -19.51
CA PRO A 190 -13.40 26.82 -20.93
C PRO A 190 -14.41 26.03 -21.79
N THR A 191 -14.84 24.86 -21.32
CA THR A 191 -15.87 24.01 -21.99
C THR A 191 -17.30 24.40 -21.61
N GLY A 192 -17.50 25.42 -20.77
CA GLY A 192 -18.81 25.89 -20.33
C GLY A 192 -19.37 25.20 -19.08
N THR A 193 -18.66 24.22 -18.53
CA THR A 193 -19.09 23.53 -17.30
C THR A 193 -18.92 24.43 -16.08
N VAL A 194 -19.98 24.59 -15.27
CA VAL A 194 -19.96 25.38 -14.04
C VAL A 194 -19.72 24.46 -12.85
N ALA A 195 -18.70 24.73 -12.04
CA ALA A 195 -18.38 23.96 -10.84
C ALA A 195 -19.54 24.00 -9.82
N SER A 196 -20.08 22.84 -9.46
CA SER A 196 -21.22 22.72 -8.55
C SER A 196 -21.29 21.34 -7.91
N PHE A 197 -21.67 21.27 -6.63
CA PHE A 197 -21.98 19.99 -5.98
C PHE A 197 -23.13 19.23 -6.65
N THR A 198 -23.95 19.91 -7.45
CA THR A 198 -25.09 19.30 -8.18
C THR A 198 -24.64 18.24 -9.18
N HIS A 199 -23.39 18.28 -9.67
CA HIS A 199 -22.82 17.24 -10.52
C HIS A 199 -22.82 15.83 -9.89
N LEU A 200 -22.86 15.74 -8.56
CA LEU A 200 -22.92 14.45 -7.88
C LEU A 200 -24.27 13.74 -8.07
N TRP A 201 -25.35 14.47 -8.44
CA TRP A 201 -26.68 13.86 -8.59
C TRP A 201 -27.41 14.28 -9.87
N ASN A 202 -27.06 15.37 -10.53
CA ASN A 202 -27.73 15.80 -11.77
C ASN A 202 -27.35 14.94 -12.97
N ASP A 203 -26.12 14.39 -13.01
CA ASP A 203 -25.61 13.61 -14.13
C ASP A 203 -25.93 12.10 -14.00
N GLY A 204 -27.17 11.75 -13.72
CA GLY A 204 -27.64 10.38 -13.54
C GLY A 204 -27.74 9.91 -12.09
N GLY A 205 -27.62 10.82 -11.13
CA GLY A 205 -27.71 10.55 -9.68
C GLY A 205 -26.43 9.97 -9.09
N MET A 206 -26.52 9.56 -7.81
CA MET A 206 -25.38 8.96 -7.10
C MET A 206 -24.96 7.59 -7.67
N PHE A 207 -25.85 6.89 -8.36
CA PHE A 207 -25.63 5.58 -9.00
C PHE A 207 -25.93 5.63 -10.49
N PRO A 208 -25.21 6.43 -11.30
CA PRO A 208 -25.56 6.68 -12.70
C PRO A 208 -25.47 5.45 -13.58
N LYS A 209 -24.70 4.44 -13.15
CA LYS A 209 -24.59 3.12 -13.80
C LYS A 209 -25.29 1.99 -13.04
N GLY A 210 -26.19 2.37 -12.13
CA GLY A 210 -26.94 1.43 -11.30
C GLY A 210 -26.05 0.68 -10.30
N ILE A 211 -26.61 -0.37 -9.70
CA ILE A 211 -25.92 -1.22 -8.71
C ILE A 211 -24.75 -1.99 -9.34
N SER A 212 -24.85 -2.37 -10.61
CA SER A 212 -23.76 -3.05 -11.32
C SER A 212 -22.52 -2.17 -11.47
N GLY A 213 -22.69 -0.89 -11.76
CA GLY A 213 -21.58 0.07 -11.80
C GLY A 213 -20.97 0.31 -10.42
N PHE A 214 -21.80 0.41 -9.38
CA PHE A 214 -21.34 0.50 -8.00
C PHE A 214 -20.47 -0.70 -7.60
N PHE A 215 -20.91 -1.92 -7.90
CA PHE A 215 -20.10 -3.12 -7.63
C PHE A 215 -18.84 -3.19 -8.48
N ALA A 216 -18.88 -2.74 -9.73
CA ALA A 216 -17.69 -2.66 -10.56
C ALA A 216 -16.61 -1.72 -9.97
N GLY A 217 -17.02 -0.71 -9.21
CA GLY A 217 -16.09 0.19 -8.51
C GLY A 217 -15.17 -0.52 -7.52
N PHE A 218 -15.62 -1.60 -6.86
CA PHE A 218 -14.79 -2.33 -5.89
C PHE A 218 -13.58 -3.02 -6.52
N GLN A 219 -13.64 -3.37 -7.81
CA GLN A 219 -12.62 -4.18 -8.48
C GLN A 219 -11.22 -3.55 -8.46
N ILE A 220 -11.13 -2.23 -8.60
CA ILE A 220 -9.85 -1.50 -8.60
C ILE A 220 -9.65 -0.72 -7.30
N ALA A 221 -10.76 -0.30 -6.66
CA ALA A 221 -10.71 0.52 -5.47
C ALA A 221 -9.97 -0.14 -4.29
N VAL A 222 -9.96 -1.48 -4.17
CA VAL A 222 -9.20 -2.18 -3.12
C VAL A 222 -7.72 -1.87 -3.21
N PHE A 223 -7.17 -1.79 -4.42
CA PHE A 223 -5.77 -1.44 -4.62
C PHE A 223 -5.42 -0.03 -4.09
N ALA A 224 -6.37 0.90 -4.08
CA ALA A 224 -6.13 2.23 -3.54
C ALA A 224 -5.82 2.26 -2.03
N PHE A 225 -6.05 1.17 -1.32
CA PHE A 225 -5.78 1.01 0.12
C PHE A 225 -4.54 0.17 0.43
N VAL A 226 -3.85 -0.33 -0.58
CA VAL A 226 -2.57 -1.04 -0.42
C VAL A 226 -1.56 -0.08 0.22
N GLY A 227 -0.78 -0.58 1.18
CA GLY A 227 0.15 0.21 1.97
C GLY A 227 -0.36 0.61 3.35
N ILE A 228 -1.66 0.43 3.63
CA ILE A 228 -2.23 0.70 4.96
C ILE A 228 -1.58 -0.18 6.04
N GLU A 229 -1.13 -1.38 5.69
CA GLU A 229 -0.48 -2.35 6.58
C GLU A 229 1.02 -2.08 6.81
N LEU A 230 1.63 -1.11 6.12
CA LEU A 230 3.05 -0.74 6.31
C LEU A 230 3.39 -0.39 7.76
N VAL A 231 2.42 0.14 8.50
CA VAL A 231 2.54 0.39 9.94
C VAL A 231 2.92 -0.90 10.69
N GLY A 232 2.36 -2.05 10.29
CA GLY A 232 2.70 -3.34 10.88
C GLY A 232 4.07 -3.86 10.44
N ALA A 233 4.42 -3.67 9.19
CA ALA A 233 5.73 -4.09 8.66
C ALA A 233 6.90 -3.27 9.23
N THR A 234 6.64 -2.04 9.72
CA THR A 234 7.65 -1.17 10.35
C THR A 234 7.68 -1.29 11.89
N ALA A 235 6.88 -2.17 12.48
CA ALA A 235 6.76 -2.32 13.94
C ALA A 235 8.11 -2.62 14.61
N ALA A 236 8.95 -3.47 14.00
CA ALA A 236 10.28 -3.84 14.53
C ALA A 236 11.27 -2.66 14.59
N GLU A 237 11.11 -1.66 13.74
CA GLU A 237 11.98 -0.48 13.64
C GLU A 237 11.39 0.74 14.38
N THR A 238 10.20 0.61 15.01
CA THR A 238 9.48 1.65 15.73
C THR A 238 10.02 1.79 17.15
N LYS A 239 10.33 3.03 17.60
CA LYS A 239 10.86 3.31 18.93
C LYS A 239 9.86 2.99 20.06
N ASP A 240 8.61 3.44 19.91
CA ASP A 240 7.53 3.29 20.89
C ASP A 240 6.29 2.66 20.25
N PRO A 241 6.29 1.33 19.95
CA PRO A 241 5.20 0.69 19.22
C PRO A 241 3.85 0.76 19.96
N GLU A 242 3.84 0.64 21.29
CA GLU A 242 2.62 0.71 22.13
C GLU A 242 1.85 2.02 22.00
N LYS A 243 2.56 3.13 21.72
CA LYS A 243 1.93 4.45 21.51
C LYS A 243 1.71 4.76 20.03
N SER A 244 2.67 4.39 19.18
CA SER A 244 2.69 4.79 17.76
C SER A 244 1.71 3.99 16.93
N LEU A 245 1.63 2.66 17.11
CA LEU A 245 0.71 1.79 16.36
C LEU A 245 -0.77 2.15 16.60
N PRO A 246 -1.26 2.27 17.86
CA PRO A 246 -2.65 2.66 18.10
C PRO A 246 -3.02 4.00 17.49
N ARG A 247 -2.15 5.01 17.58
CA ARG A 247 -2.40 6.33 17.00
C ARG A 247 -2.47 6.28 15.48
N ALA A 248 -1.55 5.57 14.84
CA ALA A 248 -1.53 5.42 13.39
C ALA A 248 -2.79 4.72 12.89
N ILE A 249 -3.18 3.60 13.51
CA ILE A 249 -4.35 2.82 13.10
C ILE A 249 -5.66 3.60 13.38
N ASN A 250 -5.80 4.24 14.55
CA ASN A 250 -7.03 4.97 14.90
C ASN A 250 -7.26 6.21 14.02
N SER A 251 -6.23 6.74 13.36
CA SER A 251 -6.38 7.86 12.43
C SER A 251 -6.80 7.45 11.01
N ILE A 252 -6.85 6.15 10.69
CA ILE A 252 -7.23 5.64 9.36
C ILE A 252 -8.60 6.15 8.89
N PRO A 253 -9.69 6.09 9.66
CA PRO A 253 -11.00 6.56 9.19
C PRO A 253 -11.00 8.04 8.80
N ILE A 254 -10.34 8.90 9.60
CA ILE A 254 -10.23 10.33 9.30
C ILE A 254 -9.44 10.54 8.01
N ARG A 255 -8.36 9.81 7.80
CA ARG A 255 -7.54 9.90 6.58
C ARG A 255 -8.33 9.52 5.34
N ILE A 256 -9.12 8.45 5.41
CA ILE A 256 -9.97 8.00 4.31
C ILE A 256 -10.98 9.09 3.97
N ILE A 257 -11.69 9.65 4.96
CA ILE A 257 -12.65 10.70 4.73
C ILE A 257 -11.97 11.92 4.10
N MET A 258 -10.86 12.39 4.67
CA MET A 258 -10.19 13.61 4.23
C MET A 258 -9.53 13.45 2.84
N PHE A 259 -8.75 12.39 2.63
CA PHE A 259 -7.91 12.30 1.45
C PHE A 259 -8.55 11.54 0.28
N TYR A 260 -9.49 10.61 0.57
CA TYR A 260 -10.17 9.85 -0.47
C TYR A 260 -11.55 10.44 -0.77
N VAL A 261 -12.42 10.49 0.22
CA VAL A 261 -13.80 10.88 0.02
C VAL A 261 -13.92 12.36 -0.35
N PHE A 262 -13.32 13.27 0.42
CA PHE A 262 -13.42 14.70 0.14
C PHE A 262 -12.76 15.09 -1.19
N SER A 263 -11.58 14.56 -1.50
CA SER A 263 -10.94 14.89 -2.77
C SER A 263 -11.77 14.44 -3.98
N LEU A 264 -12.37 13.25 -3.92
CA LEU A 264 -13.24 12.75 -5.00
C LEU A 264 -14.56 13.50 -5.11
N ILE A 265 -15.17 13.88 -3.97
CA ILE A 265 -16.35 14.76 -3.96
C ILE A 265 -16.02 16.06 -4.70
N VAL A 266 -14.93 16.72 -4.34
CA VAL A 266 -14.52 17.98 -4.96
C VAL A 266 -14.21 17.82 -6.43
N ILE A 267 -13.44 16.79 -6.82
CA ILE A 267 -13.11 16.51 -8.22
C ILE A 267 -14.39 16.37 -9.05
N MET A 268 -15.33 15.51 -8.62
CA MET A 268 -16.58 15.28 -9.36
C MET A 268 -17.57 16.42 -9.27
N SER A 269 -17.37 17.39 -8.36
CA SER A 269 -18.17 18.62 -8.28
C SER A 269 -17.63 19.73 -9.16
N VAL A 270 -16.32 19.74 -9.44
CA VAL A 270 -15.72 20.70 -10.39
C VAL A 270 -15.85 20.20 -11.84
N THR A 271 -15.63 18.92 -12.06
CA THR A 271 -15.75 18.25 -13.36
C THR A 271 -16.69 17.06 -13.24
N PRO A 272 -17.80 17.02 -14.04
CA PRO A 272 -18.76 15.92 -13.98
C PRO A 272 -18.07 14.56 -14.16
N TRP A 273 -18.54 13.54 -13.47
CA TRP A 273 -17.94 12.19 -13.50
C TRP A 273 -17.81 11.59 -14.90
N ASN A 274 -18.72 11.91 -15.81
CA ASN A 274 -18.72 11.46 -17.21
C ASN A 274 -17.65 12.12 -18.08
N SER A 275 -17.03 13.21 -17.61
CA SER A 275 -15.87 13.86 -18.25
C SER A 275 -14.53 13.25 -17.81
N VAL A 276 -14.53 12.37 -16.80
CA VAL A 276 -13.30 11.75 -16.30
C VAL A 276 -12.80 10.68 -17.27
N VAL A 277 -11.53 10.82 -17.69
CA VAL A 277 -10.86 9.86 -18.58
C VAL A 277 -10.30 8.71 -17.75
N PRO A 278 -10.66 7.43 -18.06
CA PRO A 278 -10.24 6.28 -17.26
C PRO A 278 -8.72 6.10 -17.14
N ASP A 279 -7.99 6.51 -18.18
CA ASP A 279 -6.55 6.25 -18.33
C ASP A 279 -5.68 7.39 -17.78
N LYS A 280 -6.31 8.40 -17.18
CA LYS A 280 -5.63 9.57 -16.63
C LYS A 280 -5.96 9.79 -15.16
N SER A 281 -5.06 10.50 -14.47
CA SER A 281 -5.31 10.89 -13.09
C SER A 281 -6.37 12.00 -13.03
N PRO A 282 -7.52 11.79 -12.37
CA PRO A 282 -8.53 12.83 -12.24
C PRO A 282 -8.05 14.02 -11.42
N PHE A 283 -7.03 13.84 -10.61
CA PHE A 283 -6.38 14.92 -9.84
C PHE A 283 -5.63 15.90 -10.76
N VAL A 284 -5.01 15.41 -11.83
CA VAL A 284 -4.31 16.22 -12.83
C VAL A 284 -5.29 16.79 -13.83
N GLU A 285 -6.19 15.94 -14.36
CA GLU A 285 -7.16 16.30 -15.40
C GLU A 285 -8.11 17.41 -14.94
N LEU A 286 -8.47 17.48 -13.65
CA LEU A 286 -9.26 18.59 -13.12
C LEU A 286 -8.65 19.94 -13.52
N PHE A 287 -7.35 20.13 -13.32
CA PHE A 287 -6.67 21.40 -13.63
C PHE A 287 -6.47 21.62 -15.14
N VAL A 288 -6.36 20.55 -15.92
CA VAL A 288 -6.35 20.64 -17.38
C VAL A 288 -7.71 21.10 -17.89
N LEU A 289 -8.79 20.48 -17.43
CA LEU A 289 -10.16 20.77 -17.88
C LEU A 289 -10.65 22.17 -17.48
N VAL A 290 -10.19 22.69 -16.33
CA VAL A 290 -10.50 24.05 -15.91
C VAL A 290 -9.59 25.12 -16.53
N GLY A 291 -8.64 24.73 -17.39
CA GLY A 291 -7.77 25.66 -18.11
C GLY A 291 -6.59 26.21 -17.29
N LEU A 292 -6.10 25.45 -16.30
CA LEU A 292 -4.98 25.81 -15.43
C LEU A 292 -3.75 24.89 -15.65
N PRO A 293 -3.05 24.96 -16.80
CA PRO A 293 -1.99 24.01 -17.14
C PRO A 293 -0.79 24.05 -16.21
N ALA A 294 -0.48 25.20 -15.62
CA ALA A 294 0.58 25.31 -14.62
C ALA A 294 0.24 24.53 -13.35
N ALA A 295 -1.01 24.61 -12.86
CA ALA A 295 -1.47 23.82 -11.72
C ALA A 295 -1.50 22.32 -12.05
N ALA A 296 -1.93 21.95 -13.26
CA ALA A 296 -1.89 20.58 -13.74
C ALA A 296 -0.45 20.02 -13.72
N SER A 297 0.54 20.80 -14.17
CA SER A 297 1.95 20.41 -14.14
C SER A 297 2.47 20.19 -12.71
N VAL A 298 2.12 21.09 -11.77
CA VAL A 298 2.50 20.94 -10.35
C VAL A 298 1.86 19.66 -9.75
N ILE A 299 0.57 19.44 -9.98
CA ILE A 299 -0.10 18.24 -9.47
C ILE A 299 0.45 16.97 -10.14
N ASN A 300 0.77 17.00 -11.43
CA ASN A 300 1.41 15.87 -12.10
C ASN A 300 2.77 15.52 -11.46
N PHE A 301 3.56 16.51 -11.08
CA PHE A 301 4.79 16.29 -10.31
C PHE A 301 4.51 15.64 -8.94
N VAL A 302 3.46 16.07 -8.25
CA VAL A 302 3.07 15.47 -6.97
C VAL A 302 2.64 14.01 -7.13
N VAL A 303 1.82 13.68 -8.14
CA VAL A 303 1.39 12.28 -8.34
C VAL A 303 2.55 11.40 -8.79
N LEU A 304 3.51 11.92 -9.57
CA LEU A 304 4.75 11.23 -9.91
C LEU A 304 5.58 10.93 -8.66
N THR A 305 5.82 11.93 -7.80
CA THR A 305 6.55 11.74 -6.54
C THR A 305 5.79 10.83 -5.56
N SER A 306 4.46 10.81 -5.63
CA SER A 306 3.64 9.89 -4.86
C SER A 306 3.84 8.43 -5.29
N ALA A 307 3.89 8.16 -6.58
CA ALA A 307 4.19 6.83 -7.11
C ALA A 307 5.61 6.40 -6.73
N ALA A 308 6.59 7.31 -6.84
CA ALA A 308 7.97 7.04 -6.43
C ALA A 308 8.08 6.73 -4.93
N SER A 309 7.36 7.45 -4.07
CA SER A 309 7.29 7.18 -2.64
C SER A 309 6.64 5.83 -2.33
N SER A 310 5.55 5.46 -3.02
CA SER A 310 4.91 4.15 -2.87
C SER A 310 5.89 3.02 -3.22
N ALA A 311 6.54 3.11 -4.38
CA ALA A 311 7.58 2.16 -4.80
C ALA A 311 8.75 2.11 -3.80
N ASN A 312 9.19 3.25 -3.27
CA ASN A 312 10.26 3.35 -2.27
C ASN A 312 9.90 2.61 -0.98
N SER A 313 8.70 2.83 -0.46
CA SER A 313 8.17 2.12 0.73
C SER A 313 8.04 0.61 0.47
N GLY A 314 7.64 0.21 -0.74
CA GLY A 314 7.56 -1.19 -1.16
C GLY A 314 8.93 -1.86 -1.16
N VAL A 315 9.93 -1.24 -1.80
CA VAL A 315 11.32 -1.74 -1.86
C VAL A 315 11.94 -1.82 -0.46
N PHE A 316 11.69 -0.83 0.39
CA PHE A 316 12.08 -0.86 1.81
C PHE A 316 11.48 -2.08 2.51
N SER A 317 10.18 -2.28 2.39
CA SER A 317 9.43 -3.34 3.09
C SER A 317 9.80 -4.74 2.59
N THR A 318 9.95 -4.93 1.27
CA THR A 318 10.33 -6.21 0.66
C THR A 318 11.70 -6.68 1.12
N SER A 319 12.67 -5.78 1.25
CA SER A 319 14.02 -6.14 1.70
C SER A 319 14.03 -6.63 3.14
N ARG A 320 13.21 -6.03 4.04
CA ARG A 320 13.07 -6.46 5.44
C ARG A 320 12.34 -7.78 5.56
N MET A 321 11.31 -7.99 4.73
CA MET A 321 10.60 -9.27 4.70
C MET A 321 11.51 -10.42 4.28
N LEU A 322 12.33 -10.25 3.24
CA LEU A 322 13.32 -11.25 2.83
C LEU A 322 14.37 -11.49 3.92
N PHE A 323 14.79 -10.44 4.62
CA PHE A 323 15.71 -10.56 5.74
C PHE A 323 15.11 -11.41 6.88
N GLY A 324 13.87 -11.14 7.28
CA GLY A 324 13.16 -11.92 8.29
C GLY A 324 13.01 -13.39 7.90
N LEU A 325 12.52 -13.66 6.68
CA LEU A 325 12.40 -15.03 6.15
C LEU A 325 13.75 -15.76 6.10
N ALA A 326 14.85 -15.07 5.78
CA ALA A 326 16.18 -15.67 5.75
C ALA A 326 16.70 -15.99 7.15
N GLN A 327 16.39 -15.18 8.15
CA GLN A 327 16.71 -15.46 9.58
C GLN A 327 15.98 -16.70 10.08
N GLU A 328 14.75 -16.93 9.65
CA GLU A 328 13.97 -18.13 9.97
C GLU A 328 14.36 -19.37 9.14
N GLY A 329 15.27 -19.19 8.17
CA GLY A 329 15.69 -20.24 7.24
C GLY A 329 14.66 -20.59 6.17
N ASP A 330 13.74 -19.68 5.91
CA ASP A 330 12.66 -19.80 4.92
C ASP A 330 12.98 -19.04 3.60
N ALA A 331 14.15 -18.40 3.55
CA ALA A 331 14.74 -17.79 2.34
C ALA A 331 16.25 -18.06 2.26
N PRO A 332 16.91 -17.80 1.11
CA PRO A 332 18.36 -17.93 0.98
C PRO A 332 19.13 -17.15 2.04
N LYS A 333 20.14 -17.77 2.65
CA LYS A 333 20.96 -17.17 3.73
C LYS A 333 21.61 -15.83 3.33
N SER A 334 21.85 -15.61 2.04
CA SER A 334 22.41 -14.35 1.53
C SER A 334 21.54 -13.11 1.87
N PHE A 335 20.23 -13.29 2.04
CA PHE A 335 19.31 -12.22 2.40
C PHE A 335 19.36 -11.85 3.90
N ALA A 336 19.93 -12.72 4.75
CA ALA A 336 20.17 -12.44 6.16
C ALA A 336 21.37 -11.51 6.42
N ASN A 337 22.16 -11.19 5.38
CA ASN A 337 23.33 -10.34 5.52
C ASN A 337 22.95 -8.86 5.52
N LEU A 338 23.37 -8.13 6.55
CA LEU A 338 23.23 -6.69 6.63
C LEU A 338 24.50 -6.00 6.14
N SER A 339 24.33 -4.87 5.44
CA SER A 339 25.44 -3.98 5.09
C SER A 339 25.98 -3.26 6.34
N LYS A 340 27.13 -2.58 6.24
CA LYS A 340 27.68 -1.72 7.31
C LYS A 340 26.69 -0.66 7.81
N ARG A 341 25.67 -0.35 7.04
CA ARG A 341 24.59 0.62 7.37
C ARG A 341 23.34 -0.07 7.96
N ALA A 342 23.42 -1.36 8.30
CA ALA A 342 22.31 -2.19 8.78
C ALA A 342 21.13 -2.24 7.78
N VAL A 343 21.44 -2.30 6.47
CA VAL A 343 20.46 -2.44 5.38
C VAL A 343 20.61 -3.83 4.75
N PRO A 344 19.53 -4.59 4.51
CA PRO A 344 19.57 -5.90 3.84
C PRO A 344 19.74 -5.73 2.32
N ALA A 345 20.97 -5.37 1.91
CA ALA A 345 21.29 -4.93 0.55
C ALA A 345 21.00 -6.01 -0.52
N ASN A 346 21.23 -7.30 -0.22
CA ASN A 346 20.98 -8.38 -1.17
C ASN A 346 19.49 -8.56 -1.46
N GLY A 347 18.63 -8.53 -0.42
CA GLY A 347 17.18 -8.58 -0.58
C GLY A 347 16.64 -7.35 -1.31
N LEU A 348 17.21 -6.18 -1.03
CA LEU A 348 16.91 -4.93 -1.70
C LEU A 348 17.21 -5.01 -3.20
N THR A 349 18.42 -5.41 -3.56
CA THR A 349 18.87 -5.53 -4.96
C THR A 349 18.00 -6.55 -5.71
N PHE A 350 17.70 -7.68 -5.08
CA PHE A 350 16.83 -8.70 -5.67
C PHE A 350 15.42 -8.14 -5.95
N SER A 351 14.83 -7.43 -5.00
CA SER A 351 13.51 -6.80 -5.18
C SER A 351 13.55 -5.76 -6.32
N CYS A 352 14.59 -4.92 -6.39
CA CYS A 352 14.74 -3.95 -7.49
C CYS A 352 14.91 -4.63 -8.86
N ILE A 353 15.63 -5.74 -8.95
CA ILE A 353 15.74 -6.52 -10.19
C ILE A 353 14.35 -7.03 -10.62
N CYS A 354 13.55 -7.52 -9.67
CA CYS A 354 12.19 -7.98 -9.96
C CYS A 354 11.28 -6.85 -10.48
N LEU A 355 11.47 -5.60 -10.03
CA LEU A 355 10.73 -4.44 -10.56
C LEU A 355 11.01 -4.18 -12.05
N LEU A 356 12.18 -4.56 -12.56
CA LEU A 356 12.47 -4.46 -13.99
C LEU A 356 11.60 -5.40 -14.83
N GLY A 357 10.95 -6.41 -14.22
CA GLY A 357 9.91 -7.19 -14.87
C GLY A 357 8.74 -6.34 -15.38
N GLY A 358 8.48 -5.19 -14.76
CA GLY A 358 7.49 -4.20 -15.24
C GLY A 358 7.86 -3.62 -16.60
N VAL A 359 9.14 -3.40 -16.87
CA VAL A 359 9.64 -2.94 -18.18
C VAL A 359 9.32 -3.98 -19.26
N VAL A 360 9.53 -5.27 -18.94
CA VAL A 360 9.20 -6.37 -19.87
C VAL A 360 7.70 -6.43 -20.12
N LEU A 361 6.87 -6.28 -19.08
CA LEU A 361 5.41 -6.28 -19.22
C LEU A 361 4.91 -5.14 -20.11
N ILE A 362 5.43 -3.92 -19.94
CA ILE A 362 5.08 -2.77 -20.80
C ILE A 362 5.49 -3.02 -22.24
N TYR A 363 6.62 -3.67 -22.47
CA TYR A 363 7.07 -4.02 -23.83
C TYR A 363 6.18 -5.07 -24.49
N LEU A 364 5.73 -6.08 -23.73
CA LEU A 364 4.86 -7.16 -24.22
C LEU A 364 3.40 -6.72 -24.40
N ILE A 365 2.92 -5.82 -23.56
CA ILE A 365 1.55 -5.32 -23.54
C ILE A 365 1.60 -3.80 -23.71
N PRO A 366 1.45 -3.27 -24.95
CA PRO A 366 1.62 -1.84 -25.22
C PRO A 366 0.62 -0.92 -24.53
N ASN A 367 -0.55 -1.45 -24.13
CA ASN A 367 -1.55 -0.66 -23.42
C ASN A 367 -1.22 -0.56 -21.93
N VAL A 368 -0.74 0.60 -21.51
CA VAL A 368 -0.32 0.91 -20.13
C VAL A 368 -1.42 0.65 -19.09
N MET A 369 -2.69 1.02 -19.43
CA MET A 369 -3.81 0.81 -18.50
C MET A 369 -4.17 -0.67 -18.35
N THR A 370 -4.00 -1.47 -19.39
CA THR A 370 -4.17 -2.93 -19.30
C THR A 370 -3.13 -3.54 -18.36
N VAL A 371 -1.86 -3.17 -18.50
CA VAL A 371 -0.79 -3.61 -17.58
C VAL A 371 -1.09 -3.15 -16.16
N PHE A 372 -1.41 -1.87 -15.98
CA PHE A 372 -1.74 -1.30 -14.68
C PHE A 372 -2.92 -2.05 -14.02
N THR A 373 -4.01 -2.29 -14.75
CA THR A 373 -5.17 -3.02 -14.24
C THR A 373 -4.82 -4.45 -13.85
N LEU A 374 -4.04 -5.16 -14.66
CA LEU A 374 -3.63 -6.54 -14.37
C LEU A 374 -2.79 -6.60 -13.09
N VAL A 375 -1.72 -5.79 -13.01
CA VAL A 375 -0.79 -5.85 -11.87
C VAL A 375 -1.44 -5.33 -10.58
N THR A 376 -2.27 -4.29 -10.64
CA THR A 376 -2.99 -3.79 -9.45
C THR A 376 -4.04 -4.77 -8.96
N THR A 377 -4.70 -5.50 -9.86
CA THR A 377 -5.66 -6.55 -9.47
C THR A 377 -4.95 -7.75 -8.85
N VAL A 378 -3.83 -8.22 -9.42
CA VAL A 378 -3.00 -9.27 -8.80
C VAL A 378 -2.54 -8.83 -7.41
N SER A 379 -2.02 -7.61 -7.28
CA SER A 379 -1.60 -7.04 -5.99
C SER A 379 -2.75 -7.05 -4.98
N ALA A 380 -3.94 -6.56 -5.35
CA ALA A 380 -5.11 -6.53 -4.47
C ALA A 380 -5.52 -7.94 -3.99
N ILE A 381 -5.51 -8.96 -4.87
CA ILE A 381 -5.82 -10.35 -4.50
C ILE A 381 -4.79 -10.87 -3.48
N LEU A 382 -3.51 -10.63 -3.71
CA LEU A 382 -2.44 -11.07 -2.82
C LEU A 382 -2.51 -10.37 -1.46
N PHE A 383 -2.82 -9.06 -1.43
CA PHE A 383 -3.03 -8.34 -0.17
C PHE A 383 -4.26 -8.83 0.60
N MET A 384 -5.37 -9.12 -0.10
CA MET A 384 -6.55 -9.73 0.55
C MET A 384 -6.21 -11.09 1.18
N PHE A 385 -5.31 -11.88 0.58
CA PHE A 385 -4.78 -13.10 1.22
C PHE A 385 -4.02 -12.76 2.50
N VAL A 386 -3.07 -11.82 2.48
CA VAL A 386 -2.31 -11.41 3.68
C VAL A 386 -3.24 -10.90 4.77
N TRP A 387 -4.21 -10.03 4.43
CA TRP A 387 -5.21 -9.52 5.37
C TRP A 387 -6.10 -10.63 5.93
N THR A 388 -6.44 -11.64 5.14
CA THR A 388 -7.17 -12.83 5.61
C THR A 388 -6.35 -13.63 6.62
N ILE A 389 -5.05 -13.85 6.37
CA ILE A 389 -4.16 -14.50 7.33
C ILE A 389 -4.07 -13.73 8.65
N ILE A 390 -4.01 -12.40 8.61
CA ILE A 390 -4.05 -11.55 9.83
C ILE A 390 -5.34 -11.81 10.62
N LEU A 391 -6.50 -11.85 9.96
CA LEU A 391 -7.79 -12.12 10.61
C LEU A 391 -7.88 -13.55 11.17
N CYS A 392 -7.40 -14.54 10.44
CA CYS A 392 -7.32 -15.93 10.92
C CYS A 392 -6.42 -16.05 12.14
N SER A 393 -5.25 -15.42 12.10
CA SER A 393 -4.32 -15.35 13.25
C SER A 393 -5.01 -14.72 14.46
N TYR A 394 -5.78 -13.65 14.27
CA TYR A 394 -6.52 -13.00 15.35
C TYR A 394 -7.59 -13.91 15.97
N LEU A 395 -8.33 -14.67 15.15
CA LEU A 395 -9.31 -15.64 15.65
C LEU A 395 -8.65 -16.73 16.50
N VAL A 396 -7.51 -17.25 16.05
CA VAL A 396 -6.71 -18.26 16.79
C VAL A 396 -6.14 -17.67 18.05
N TYR A 397 -5.56 -16.47 18.01
CA TYR A 397 -5.08 -15.73 19.18
C TYR A 397 -6.14 -15.62 20.28
N ARG A 398 -7.34 -15.20 19.90
CA ARG A 398 -8.47 -15.08 20.84
C ARG A 398 -8.89 -16.41 21.47
N LYS A 399 -8.67 -17.51 20.76
CA LYS A 399 -8.99 -18.87 21.27
C LYS A 399 -7.88 -19.42 22.16
N GLN A 400 -6.62 -19.29 21.74
CA GLN A 400 -5.46 -19.89 22.40
C GLN A 400 -4.90 -19.04 23.55
N ARG A 401 -5.03 -17.70 23.47
CA ARG A 401 -4.42 -16.75 24.43
C ARG A 401 -5.45 -15.78 25.01
N PRO A 402 -6.56 -16.28 25.61
CA PRO A 402 -7.64 -15.43 26.10
C PRO A 402 -7.17 -14.45 27.21
N ALA A 403 -6.21 -14.85 28.06
CA ALA A 403 -5.67 -14.01 29.10
C ALA A 403 -4.91 -12.79 28.55
N LEU A 404 -4.14 -12.96 27.46
CA LEU A 404 -3.45 -11.84 26.80
C LEU A 404 -4.47 -10.91 26.15
N HIS A 405 -5.48 -11.45 25.49
CA HIS A 405 -6.58 -10.64 24.92
C HIS A 405 -7.31 -9.83 26.00
N GLN A 406 -7.59 -10.42 27.17
CA GLN A 406 -8.25 -9.70 28.28
C GLN A 406 -7.42 -8.53 28.79
N LYS A 407 -6.10 -8.68 28.87
CA LYS A 407 -5.15 -7.65 29.31
C LYS A 407 -4.80 -6.63 28.22
N SER A 408 -5.13 -6.90 26.97
CA SER A 408 -4.81 -5.99 25.86
C SER A 408 -5.46 -4.62 26.06
N ILE A 409 -4.65 -3.57 25.96
CA ILE A 409 -5.07 -2.17 26.03
C ILE A 409 -5.63 -1.67 24.67
N TYR A 410 -5.38 -2.46 23.60
CA TYR A 410 -5.75 -2.11 22.24
C TYR A 410 -6.56 -3.22 21.56
N LYS A 411 -7.82 -3.36 21.97
CA LYS A 411 -8.70 -4.44 21.47
C LYS A 411 -9.40 -4.08 20.17
N MET A 412 -9.58 -5.07 19.31
CA MET A 412 -10.44 -4.96 18.14
C MET A 412 -11.92 -5.00 18.56
N PRO A 413 -12.74 -3.98 18.25
CA PRO A 413 -14.15 -3.96 18.58
C PRO A 413 -14.92 -5.10 17.90
N ALA A 414 -15.86 -5.76 18.61
CA ALA A 414 -16.68 -6.87 18.11
C ALA A 414 -15.89 -8.00 17.39
N GLY A 415 -14.62 -8.19 17.76
CA GLY A 415 -13.54 -8.87 17.04
C GLY A 415 -13.91 -10.13 16.27
N LYS A 416 -14.59 -11.14 16.88
CA LYS A 416 -14.89 -12.39 16.17
C LYS A 416 -15.88 -12.18 15.01
N LEU A 417 -16.96 -11.45 15.24
CA LEU A 417 -17.98 -11.20 14.21
C LEU A 417 -17.39 -10.40 13.04
N VAL A 418 -16.66 -9.34 13.36
CA VAL A 418 -16.09 -8.45 12.34
C VAL A 418 -15.01 -9.16 11.51
N CYS A 419 -14.24 -10.09 12.09
CA CYS A 419 -13.32 -10.93 11.30
C CYS A 419 -14.07 -11.69 10.19
N TRP A 420 -15.18 -12.34 10.53
CA TRP A 420 -16.00 -13.07 9.56
C TRP A 420 -16.63 -12.14 8.51
N VAL A 421 -17.10 -10.97 8.92
CA VAL A 421 -17.64 -9.95 8.00
C VAL A 421 -16.56 -9.48 7.03
N CYS A 422 -15.33 -9.18 7.49
CA CYS A 422 -14.23 -8.79 6.63
C CYS A 422 -13.82 -9.90 5.65
N MET A 423 -13.75 -11.15 6.11
CA MET A 423 -13.45 -12.30 5.23
C MET A 423 -14.55 -12.51 4.20
N ALA A 424 -15.83 -12.39 4.57
CA ALA A 424 -16.95 -12.45 3.64
C ALA A 424 -16.90 -11.31 2.62
N PHE A 425 -16.51 -10.11 3.05
CA PHE A 425 -16.27 -8.98 2.16
C PHE A 425 -15.15 -9.25 1.15
N PHE A 426 -14.03 -9.85 1.56
CA PHE A 426 -12.96 -10.22 0.62
C PHE A 426 -13.42 -11.28 -0.38
N MET A 427 -14.18 -12.28 0.06
CA MET A 427 -14.81 -13.25 -0.85
C MET A 427 -15.75 -12.57 -1.84
N PHE A 428 -16.58 -11.64 -1.37
CA PHE A 428 -17.44 -10.84 -2.24
C PHE A 428 -16.63 -10.07 -3.31
N VAL A 429 -15.53 -9.40 -2.94
CA VAL A 429 -14.65 -8.72 -3.90
C VAL A 429 -14.08 -9.71 -4.91
N LEU A 430 -13.60 -10.90 -4.48
CA LEU A 430 -13.07 -11.92 -5.39
C LEU A 430 -14.14 -12.38 -6.40
N VAL A 431 -15.41 -12.53 -5.98
CA VAL A 431 -16.52 -12.83 -6.89
C VAL A 431 -16.69 -11.68 -7.90
N LEU A 432 -16.67 -10.43 -7.46
CA LEU A 432 -16.77 -9.28 -8.37
C LEU A 432 -15.64 -9.24 -9.41
N LEU A 433 -14.40 -9.59 -9.01
CA LEU A 433 -13.26 -9.67 -9.93
C LEU A 433 -13.45 -10.73 -11.03
N SER A 434 -14.22 -11.79 -10.77
CA SER A 434 -14.51 -12.83 -11.75
C SER A 434 -15.51 -12.42 -12.84
N LEU A 435 -16.31 -11.37 -12.58
CA LEU A 435 -17.40 -10.94 -13.46
C LEU A 435 -16.92 -10.08 -14.64
N ARG A 436 -15.71 -9.53 -14.58
CA ARG A 436 -15.15 -8.71 -15.64
C ARG A 436 -13.94 -9.37 -16.29
N GLU A 437 -13.82 -9.22 -17.58
CA GLU A 437 -12.76 -9.85 -18.36
C GLU A 437 -11.37 -9.29 -18.03
N ASP A 438 -11.26 -7.97 -17.83
CA ASP A 438 -10.01 -7.27 -17.51
C ASP A 438 -9.44 -7.62 -16.13
N THR A 439 -10.28 -8.03 -15.14
CA THR A 439 -9.84 -8.46 -13.81
C THR A 439 -9.79 -9.98 -13.65
N ARG A 440 -10.58 -10.73 -14.42
CA ARG A 440 -10.61 -12.20 -14.39
C ARG A 440 -9.27 -12.83 -14.73
N GLN A 441 -8.48 -12.22 -15.64
CA GLN A 441 -7.14 -12.69 -15.96
C GLN A 441 -6.22 -12.72 -14.74
N ALA A 442 -6.29 -11.70 -13.88
CA ALA A 442 -5.55 -11.67 -12.62
C ALA A 442 -5.93 -12.82 -11.67
N LEU A 443 -7.23 -13.17 -11.59
CA LEU A 443 -7.70 -14.32 -10.81
C LEU A 443 -7.17 -15.65 -11.33
N ILE A 444 -6.97 -15.79 -12.64
CA ILE A 444 -6.44 -17.01 -13.25
C ILE A 444 -4.94 -17.14 -13.01
N VAL A 445 -4.21 -16.02 -13.05
CA VAL A 445 -2.74 -16.02 -12.91
C VAL A 445 -2.30 -16.09 -11.44
N THR A 446 -3.01 -15.45 -10.53
CA THR A 446 -2.60 -15.39 -9.11
C THR A 446 -2.45 -16.76 -8.43
N PRO A 447 -3.28 -17.80 -8.67
CA PRO A 447 -3.08 -19.12 -8.10
C PRO A 447 -1.75 -19.79 -8.44
N LEU A 448 -1.12 -19.43 -9.58
CA LEU A 448 0.21 -19.93 -9.94
C LEU A 448 1.26 -19.56 -8.89
N TRP A 449 1.15 -18.38 -8.30
CA TRP A 449 2.01 -17.96 -7.19
C TRP A 449 1.91 -18.92 -6.01
N PHE A 450 0.71 -19.26 -5.59
CA PHE A 450 0.48 -20.17 -4.45
C PHE A 450 0.92 -21.60 -4.75
N ILE A 451 0.83 -22.06 -6.00
CA ILE A 451 1.37 -23.35 -6.43
C ILE A 451 2.91 -23.34 -6.31
N VAL A 452 3.57 -22.29 -6.80
CA VAL A 452 5.03 -22.13 -6.69
C VAL A 452 5.45 -22.10 -5.22
N LEU A 453 4.75 -21.37 -4.37
CA LEU A 453 5.02 -21.33 -2.93
C LEU A 453 4.82 -22.69 -2.26
N GLY A 454 3.75 -23.40 -2.59
CA GLY A 454 3.48 -24.73 -2.06
C GLY A 454 4.58 -25.73 -2.40
N LEU A 455 5.00 -25.75 -3.64
CA LEU A 455 6.14 -26.59 -4.08
C LEU A 455 7.43 -26.20 -3.36
N SER A 456 7.74 -24.91 -3.28
CA SER A 456 8.93 -24.39 -2.59
C SER A 456 8.94 -24.78 -1.11
N TYR A 457 7.79 -24.64 -0.44
CA TYR A 457 7.64 -25.03 0.97
C TYR A 457 7.91 -26.53 1.20
N VAL A 458 7.35 -27.40 0.36
CA VAL A 458 7.58 -28.86 0.47
C VAL A 458 9.06 -29.20 0.27
N PHE A 459 9.73 -28.57 -0.72
CA PHE A 459 11.16 -28.81 -0.95
C PHE A 459 12.03 -28.33 0.21
N LEU A 460 11.75 -27.15 0.77
CA LEU A 460 12.49 -26.60 1.91
C LEU A 460 12.31 -27.47 3.18
N ARG A 461 11.12 -27.97 3.43
CA ARG A 461 10.84 -28.83 4.58
C ARG A 461 11.55 -30.17 4.48
N LYS A 462 11.55 -30.82 3.29
CA LYS A 462 12.32 -32.04 3.07
C LYS A 462 13.81 -31.84 3.36
N LYS A 463 14.37 -30.68 3.00
CA LYS A 463 15.78 -30.38 3.25
C LYS A 463 16.11 -30.08 4.73
N LYS A 464 15.13 -29.59 5.52
CA LYS A 464 15.30 -29.36 6.97
C LYS A 464 15.17 -30.66 7.79
N THR A 465 14.58 -31.73 7.23
CA THR A 465 14.39 -33.04 7.90
C THR A 465 15.41 -34.11 7.44
N ALA A 466 16.15 -33.87 6.38
CA ALA A 466 17.28 -34.67 5.92
C ALA A 466 18.62 -34.10 6.43
#